data_e24b57444aab2ee0950f314f99a7af4f
#
_entry.id   e24b57444aab2ee0950f314f99a7af4f
#
_cell.length_a   1.000
_cell.length_b   1.000
_cell.length_c   1.000
_cell.angle_alpha   90.00
_cell.angle_beta   90.00
_cell.angle_gamma   90.00
#
_symmetry.space_group_name_H-M   'P 1'
#
loop_
_entity.id
_entity.type
_entity.pdbx_description
1 polymer ?
#
loop_
_entity_poly.entity_id
_entity_poly.type
_entity_poly.pdbx_seq_one_letter_code
_entity_poly.pdbx_strand_id
1 'polypeptide(L)'
;MVLGELIEEESGKITGQRVLDVEGPKMETSFKMNGKFGGIAGSDIGTYCTVMREGSEPGVMYGEGQGVITTKDGQGMATWTGQGIGRFTAPGKISFRGSVFYRTNSTGGGKISFLNNVVGVFEYEMDEQGNSSTKMWEWK
;
A
#
# COMPACT_ATOMS: atom_id res chain seq x y z
N MET A 1 13.27 -17.65 1.71
CA MET A 1 12.36 -16.77 0.96
C MET A 1 13.15 -16.12 -0.17
N VAL A 2 12.60 -16.11 -1.35
CA VAL A 2 13.22 -15.47 -2.51
C VAL A 2 12.32 -14.33 -2.96
N LEU A 3 12.85 -13.11 -2.94
CA LEU A 3 12.17 -11.98 -3.55
C LEU A 3 12.47 -11.96 -5.04
N GLY A 4 11.43 -11.75 -5.82
CA GLY A 4 11.55 -11.52 -7.25
C GLY A 4 11.86 -10.07 -7.57
N GLU A 5 11.44 -9.62 -8.73
CA GLU A 5 11.71 -8.28 -9.20
C GLU A 5 10.93 -7.23 -8.40
N LEU A 6 11.48 -6.01 -8.32
CA LEU A 6 10.75 -4.83 -7.90
C LEU A 6 9.68 -4.55 -8.96
N ILE A 7 8.42 -4.71 -8.59
CA ILE A 7 7.30 -4.55 -9.52
C ILE A 7 6.65 -3.19 -9.39
N GLU A 8 6.53 -2.69 -8.16
CA GLU A 8 5.86 -1.42 -7.92
C GLU A 8 6.79 -0.47 -7.21
N GLU A 9 6.84 0.75 -7.73
CA GLU A 9 7.52 1.87 -7.07
C GLU A 9 6.66 3.11 -7.29
N GLU A 10 6.13 3.65 -6.21
CA GLU A 10 5.21 4.78 -6.26
C GLU A 10 5.44 5.75 -5.11
N SER A 11 5.00 6.99 -5.31
CA SER A 11 5.05 8.03 -4.29
C SER A 11 3.89 9.00 -4.44
N GLY A 12 3.52 9.64 -3.36
CA GLY A 12 2.42 10.60 -3.36
C GLY A 12 2.15 11.14 -1.97
N LYS A 13 0.88 11.39 -1.68
CA LYS A 13 0.48 12.05 -0.45
C LYS A 13 -0.74 11.42 0.18
N ILE A 14 -0.83 11.58 1.48
CA ILE A 14 -2.05 11.35 2.24
C ILE A 14 -3.08 12.40 1.82
N THR A 15 -4.28 11.95 1.52
CA THR A 15 -5.39 12.80 1.08
C THR A 15 -6.45 13.01 2.15
N GLY A 16 -6.46 12.19 3.20
CA GLY A 16 -7.40 12.35 4.30
C GLY A 16 -7.17 11.33 5.39
N GLN A 17 -7.72 11.64 6.55
CA GLN A 17 -7.72 10.75 7.70
C GLN A 17 -9.05 10.82 8.40
N ARG A 18 -9.50 9.70 8.96
CA ARG A 18 -10.75 9.61 9.70
C ARG A 18 -10.55 8.72 10.94
N VAL A 19 -11.01 9.20 12.07
CA VAL A 19 -11.06 8.38 13.29
C VAL A 19 -12.25 7.44 13.20
N LEU A 20 -12.00 6.14 13.26
CA LEU A 20 -13.06 5.13 13.24
C LEU A 20 -13.53 4.76 14.64
N ASP A 21 -12.59 4.75 15.59
CA ASP A 21 -12.88 4.43 16.99
C ASP A 21 -11.82 5.10 17.84
N VAL A 22 -12.25 5.72 18.94
CA VAL A 22 -11.32 6.34 19.89
C VAL A 22 -10.63 5.29 20.76
N GLU A 23 -11.21 4.10 20.84
CA GLU A 23 -10.57 2.98 21.51
C GLU A 23 -9.54 2.35 20.58
N GLY A 24 -8.31 2.29 21.02
CA GLY A 24 -7.17 1.79 20.27
C GLY A 24 -6.09 2.85 20.06
N PRO A 25 -6.26 4.01 19.40
CA PRO A 25 -7.36 4.35 18.50
C PRO A 25 -7.28 3.61 17.16
N LYS A 26 -8.42 3.57 16.48
CA LYS A 26 -8.52 3.01 15.13
C LYS A 26 -8.69 4.14 14.13
N MET A 27 -7.80 4.18 13.14
CA MET A 27 -7.74 5.26 12.16
C MET A 27 -7.88 4.72 10.74
N GLU A 28 -8.54 5.49 9.88
CA GLU A 28 -8.52 5.25 8.43
C GLU A 28 -7.72 6.38 7.77
N THR A 29 -6.82 6.01 6.88
CA THR A 29 -5.99 6.95 6.12
C THR A 29 -6.18 6.70 4.64
N SER A 30 -6.40 7.78 3.88
CA SER A 30 -6.51 7.73 2.42
C SER A 30 -5.27 8.33 1.78
N PHE A 31 -4.89 7.80 0.62
CA PHE A 31 -3.74 8.32 -0.11
C PHE A 31 -3.96 8.25 -1.61
N LYS A 32 -3.18 9.05 -2.34
CA LYS A 32 -3.04 8.96 -3.78
C LYS A 32 -1.57 8.99 -4.13
N MET A 33 -1.15 7.99 -4.89
CA MET A 33 0.23 7.86 -5.34
C MET A 33 0.29 7.66 -6.84
N ASN A 34 1.42 8.04 -7.43
CA ASN A 34 1.73 7.82 -8.84
C ASN A 34 3.07 7.10 -8.91
N GLY A 35 3.20 6.24 -9.91
CA GLY A 35 4.44 5.49 -10.07
C GLY A 35 4.38 4.54 -11.23
N LYS A 36 5.13 3.44 -11.08
CA LYS A 36 5.24 2.40 -12.11
C LYS A 36 4.91 1.04 -11.53
N PHE A 37 4.23 0.25 -12.34
CA PHE A 37 3.76 -1.09 -12.02
C PHE A 37 4.25 -2.02 -13.13
N GLY A 38 5.34 -2.75 -12.88
CA GLY A 38 6.01 -3.51 -13.93
C GLY A 38 6.51 -2.64 -15.08
N GLY A 39 6.95 -1.42 -14.76
CA GLY A 39 7.38 -0.46 -15.77
C GLY A 39 6.26 0.35 -16.42
N ILE A 40 5.00 0.07 -16.08
CA ILE A 40 3.83 0.75 -16.66
C ILE A 40 3.39 1.89 -15.74
N ALA A 41 3.35 3.10 -16.26
CA ALA A 41 2.94 4.28 -15.48
C ALA A 41 1.47 4.21 -15.08
N GLY A 42 1.18 4.59 -13.84
CA GLY A 42 -0.17 4.55 -13.31
C GLY A 42 -0.31 5.30 -11.99
N SER A 43 -1.52 5.28 -11.46
CA SER A 43 -1.86 5.87 -10.18
C SER A 43 -2.50 4.82 -9.28
N ASP A 44 -2.37 5.03 -7.97
CA ASP A 44 -2.92 4.18 -6.93
C ASP A 44 -3.70 5.05 -5.95
N ILE A 45 -4.98 4.78 -5.81
CA ILE A 45 -5.82 5.42 -4.81
C ILE A 45 -6.18 4.34 -3.80
N GLY A 46 -5.84 4.56 -2.55
CA GLY A 46 -6.07 3.56 -1.54
C GLY A 46 -6.45 4.12 -0.19
N THR A 47 -6.89 3.21 0.64
CA THR A 47 -7.16 3.48 2.06
C THR A 47 -6.55 2.36 2.89
N TYR A 48 -6.16 2.70 4.10
CA TYR A 48 -5.78 1.68 5.07
C TYR A 48 -6.27 2.07 6.45
N CYS A 49 -6.61 1.04 7.22
CA CYS A 49 -7.04 1.18 8.61
C CYS A 49 -5.95 0.66 9.52
N THR A 50 -5.62 1.43 10.54
CA THR A 50 -4.59 1.05 11.50
C THR A 50 -5.18 0.97 12.90
N VAL A 51 -4.66 0.06 13.68
CA VAL A 51 -4.95 -0.05 15.11
C VAL A 51 -3.65 -0.32 15.85
N MET A 52 -3.49 0.30 17.01
CA MET A 52 -2.33 0.04 17.85
C MET A 52 -2.39 -1.38 18.40
N ARG A 53 -1.24 -2.06 18.39
CA ARG A 53 -1.12 -3.39 19.00
C ARG A 53 -0.68 -3.27 20.44
N GLU A 54 -1.34 -4.02 21.28
CA GLU A 54 -0.91 -4.23 22.66
C GLU A 54 0.19 -5.29 22.67
N GLY A 55 1.21 -5.09 23.50
CA GLY A 55 2.29 -6.05 23.63
C GLY A 55 3.52 -5.44 24.26
N SER A 56 4.63 -6.17 24.19
CA SER A 56 5.89 -5.77 24.82
C SER A 56 6.62 -4.66 24.08
N GLU A 57 6.34 -4.47 22.79
CA GLU A 57 6.95 -3.40 21.99
C GLU A 57 5.93 -2.26 21.83
N PRO A 58 6.20 -1.05 22.38
CA PRO A 58 5.29 0.07 22.21
C PRO A 58 5.35 0.63 20.78
N GLY A 59 4.25 1.25 20.35
CA GLY A 59 4.19 1.95 19.06
C GLY A 59 4.06 1.04 17.85
N VAL A 60 3.75 -0.23 18.01
CA VAL A 60 3.48 -1.14 16.90
C VAL A 60 2.03 -1.05 16.49
N MET A 61 1.80 -0.96 15.18
CA MET A 61 0.46 -0.91 14.60
C MET A 61 0.24 -2.12 13.70
N TYR A 62 -1.00 -2.56 13.64
CA TYR A 62 -1.46 -3.46 12.58
C TYR A 62 -2.28 -2.64 11.59
N GLY A 63 -2.09 -2.86 10.29
CA GLY A 63 -2.84 -2.18 9.25
C GLY A 63 -3.37 -3.12 8.19
N GLU A 64 -4.54 -2.79 7.68
CA GLU A 64 -5.15 -3.44 6.52
C GLU A 64 -5.51 -2.37 5.51
N GLY A 65 -5.24 -2.65 4.23
CA GLY A 65 -5.49 -1.68 3.18
C GLY A 65 -6.09 -2.29 1.94
N GLN A 66 -6.61 -1.40 1.11
CA GLN A 66 -7.16 -1.74 -0.21
C GLN A 66 -7.04 -0.54 -1.13
N GLY A 67 -6.95 -0.82 -2.42
CA GLY A 67 -6.82 0.28 -3.37
C GLY A 67 -7.11 -0.13 -4.81
N VAL A 68 -7.12 0.89 -5.64
CA VAL A 68 -7.36 0.78 -7.08
C VAL A 68 -6.19 1.40 -7.83
N ILE A 69 -5.59 0.61 -8.70
CA ILE A 69 -4.52 1.03 -9.60
C ILE A 69 -5.13 1.23 -10.98
N THR A 70 -4.84 2.39 -11.60
CA THR A 70 -5.27 2.69 -12.96
C THR A 70 -4.06 3.09 -13.76
N THR A 71 -3.88 2.49 -14.94
CA THR A 71 -2.78 2.89 -15.83
C THR A 71 -3.00 4.29 -16.36
N LYS A 72 -1.90 5.01 -16.65
CA LYS A 72 -1.95 6.39 -17.12
C LYS A 72 -2.71 6.53 -18.44
N ASP A 73 -2.64 5.52 -19.32
CA ASP A 73 -3.39 5.49 -20.57
C ASP A 73 -4.87 5.18 -20.40
N GLY A 74 -5.31 4.83 -19.18
CA GLY A 74 -6.70 4.51 -18.87
C GLY A 74 -7.16 3.14 -19.35
N GLN A 75 -6.27 2.31 -19.88
CA GLN A 75 -6.63 1.03 -20.49
C GLN A 75 -6.59 -0.14 -19.52
N GLY A 76 -5.99 0.03 -18.36
CA GLY A 76 -5.86 -1.05 -17.40
C GLY A 76 -6.18 -0.63 -15.98
N MET A 77 -6.80 -1.56 -15.23
CA MET A 77 -7.13 -1.37 -13.81
C MET A 77 -6.85 -2.64 -13.05
N ALA A 78 -6.33 -2.49 -11.84
CA ALA A 78 -6.16 -3.55 -10.87
C ALA A 78 -6.64 -3.08 -9.51
N THR A 79 -7.00 -4.02 -8.68
CA THR A 79 -7.28 -3.75 -7.27
C THR A 79 -6.30 -4.52 -6.41
N TRP A 80 -6.07 -4.04 -5.21
CA TRP A 80 -5.21 -4.72 -4.27
C TRP A 80 -5.80 -4.71 -2.88
N THR A 81 -5.45 -5.73 -2.11
CA THR A 81 -5.65 -5.80 -0.67
C THR A 81 -4.32 -6.14 -0.03
N GLY A 82 -4.10 -5.60 1.15
CA GLY A 82 -2.84 -5.84 1.85
C GLY A 82 -3.00 -5.72 3.34
N GLN A 83 -1.99 -6.20 4.06
CA GLN A 83 -1.90 -6.06 5.50
C GLN A 83 -0.44 -5.97 5.89
N GLY A 84 -0.19 -5.33 7.02
CA GLY A 84 1.18 -5.15 7.45
C GLY A 84 1.30 -4.71 8.90
N ILE A 85 2.55 -4.69 9.34
CA ILE A 85 2.94 -4.20 10.65
C ILE A 85 3.65 -2.86 10.46
N GLY A 86 3.21 -1.88 11.21
CA GLY A 86 3.77 -0.53 11.18
C GLY A 86 4.48 -0.15 12.45
N ARG A 87 5.47 0.72 12.30
CA ARG A 87 6.23 1.26 13.41
C ARG A 87 6.54 2.72 13.18
N PHE A 88 6.62 3.48 14.26
CA PHE A 88 7.16 4.84 14.19
C PHE A 88 8.69 4.73 14.13
N THR A 89 9.29 5.30 13.09
CA THR A 89 10.75 5.35 12.92
C THR A 89 11.35 6.62 13.48
N ALA A 90 10.52 7.66 13.62
CA ALA A 90 10.82 8.93 14.26
C ALA A 90 9.48 9.61 14.55
N PRO A 91 9.42 10.71 15.32
CA PRO A 91 8.17 11.43 15.54
C PRO A 91 7.52 11.81 14.20
N GLY A 92 6.27 11.36 13.99
CA GLY A 92 5.51 11.62 12.77
C GLY A 92 5.91 10.80 11.56
N LYS A 93 6.91 9.94 11.66
CA LYS A 93 7.36 9.07 10.56
C LYS A 93 6.94 7.63 10.83
N ILE A 94 6.33 7.00 9.83
CA ILE A 94 5.78 5.65 9.95
C ILE A 94 6.34 4.78 8.85
N SER A 95 6.63 3.53 9.17
CA SER A 95 7.08 2.51 8.25
C SER A 95 6.19 1.28 8.39
N PHE A 96 5.70 0.74 7.26
CA PHE A 96 4.97 -0.52 7.22
C PHE A 96 5.72 -1.55 6.40
N ARG A 97 5.62 -2.79 6.84
CA ARG A 97 6.12 -3.98 6.13
C ARG A 97 4.99 -5.00 6.10
N GLY A 98 4.70 -5.56 4.93
CA GLY A 98 3.61 -6.51 4.84
C GLY A 98 3.50 -7.19 3.50
N SER A 99 2.34 -7.79 3.29
CA SER A 99 2.00 -8.52 2.07
C SER A 99 0.85 -7.87 1.34
N VAL A 100 0.82 -8.05 0.01
CA VAL A 100 -0.20 -7.48 -0.86
C VAL A 100 -0.59 -8.50 -1.91
N PHE A 101 -1.90 -8.53 -2.22
CA PHE A 101 -2.49 -9.39 -3.24
C PHE A 101 -3.22 -8.52 -4.25
N TYR A 102 -3.05 -8.81 -5.52
CA TYR A 102 -3.66 -8.05 -6.60
C TYR A 102 -4.73 -8.84 -7.32
N ARG A 103 -5.69 -8.13 -7.89
CA ARG A 103 -6.70 -8.68 -8.77
C ARG A 103 -6.87 -7.80 -9.99
N THR A 104 -6.97 -8.45 -11.14
CA THR A 104 -7.46 -7.81 -12.37
C THR A 104 -8.54 -8.71 -12.95
N ASN A 105 -9.46 -8.15 -13.73
CA ASN A 105 -10.34 -9.02 -14.52
C ASN A 105 -9.67 -9.33 -15.87
N SER A 106 -10.20 -10.34 -16.58
CA SER A 106 -9.61 -10.81 -17.82
C SER A 106 -9.62 -9.79 -18.96
N THR A 107 -10.43 -8.75 -18.84
CA THR A 107 -10.60 -7.74 -19.90
C THR A 107 -10.18 -6.34 -19.44
N GLY A 108 -10.01 -6.11 -18.15
CA GLY A 108 -9.78 -4.78 -17.57
C GLY A 108 -8.36 -4.50 -17.12
N GLY A 109 -7.46 -5.48 -17.15
CA GLY A 109 -6.10 -5.33 -16.65
C GLY A 109 -5.14 -4.63 -17.62
N GLY A 110 -5.40 -4.72 -18.93
CA GLY A 110 -4.49 -4.14 -19.92
C GLY A 110 -3.06 -4.62 -19.74
N LYS A 111 -2.11 -3.69 -19.76
CA LYS A 111 -0.67 -4.00 -19.61
C LYS A 111 -0.29 -4.43 -18.20
N ILE A 112 -1.15 -4.22 -17.22
CA ILE A 112 -0.92 -4.65 -15.83
C ILE A 112 -1.70 -5.92 -15.47
N SER A 113 -2.23 -6.64 -16.45
CA SER A 113 -2.98 -7.89 -16.22
C SER A 113 -2.14 -8.96 -15.53
N PHE A 114 -0.81 -8.91 -15.66
CA PHE A 114 0.08 -9.84 -14.97
C PHE A 114 -0.06 -9.78 -13.45
N LEU A 115 -0.51 -8.64 -12.90
CA LEU A 115 -0.71 -8.48 -11.45
C LEU A 115 -1.71 -9.49 -10.88
N ASN A 116 -2.62 -10.01 -11.69
CA ASN A 116 -3.64 -10.96 -11.21
C ASN A 116 -3.03 -12.24 -10.59
N ASN A 117 -1.78 -12.54 -10.90
CA ASN A 117 -1.09 -13.74 -10.41
C ASN A 117 0.04 -13.40 -9.43
N VAL A 118 0.09 -12.16 -8.94
CA VAL A 118 1.19 -11.68 -8.10
C VAL A 118 0.76 -11.64 -6.65
N VAL A 119 1.57 -12.24 -5.79
CA VAL A 119 1.59 -11.94 -4.37
C VAL A 119 2.91 -11.22 -4.08
N GLY A 120 2.85 -10.12 -3.34
CA GLY A 120 4.02 -9.32 -3.09
C GLY A 120 4.28 -9.04 -1.62
N VAL A 121 5.50 -8.65 -1.33
CA VAL A 121 5.88 -8.04 -0.07
C VAL A 121 6.19 -6.57 -0.33
N PHE A 122 5.76 -5.70 0.57
CA PHE A 122 5.90 -4.27 0.36
C PHE A 122 6.59 -3.58 1.52
N GLU A 123 7.17 -2.44 1.20
CA GLU A 123 7.66 -1.45 2.15
C GLU A 123 6.94 -0.13 1.88
N TYR A 124 6.32 0.42 2.91
CA TYR A 124 5.62 1.71 2.85
C TYR A 124 6.24 2.65 3.87
N GLU A 125 6.47 3.90 3.47
CA GLU A 125 7.01 4.94 4.32
C GLU A 125 6.12 6.18 4.24
N MET A 126 5.91 6.84 5.38
CA MET A 126 5.22 8.12 5.45
C MET A 126 6.01 9.07 6.34
N ASP A 127 6.21 10.31 5.90
CA ASP A 127 6.84 11.34 6.71
C ASP A 127 5.79 12.21 7.44
N GLU A 128 6.28 13.16 8.24
CA GLU A 128 5.41 14.03 9.04
C GLU A 128 4.61 15.03 8.21
N GLN A 129 4.94 15.24 6.94
CA GLN A 129 4.18 16.08 6.01
C GLN A 129 3.15 15.30 5.18
N GLY A 130 3.03 14.00 5.44
CA GLY A 130 2.10 13.14 4.70
C GLY A 130 2.63 12.68 3.34
N ASN A 131 3.92 12.85 3.07
CA ASN A 131 4.53 12.28 1.87
C ASN A 131 4.65 10.78 2.07
N SER A 132 4.22 10.02 1.06
CA SER A 132 4.15 8.56 1.11
C SER A 132 4.92 7.96 -0.05
N SER A 133 5.52 6.80 0.19
CA SER A 133 6.17 6.03 -0.86
C SER A 133 6.01 4.53 -0.58
N THR A 134 5.90 3.76 -1.66
CA THR A 134 5.77 2.31 -1.59
C THR A 134 6.70 1.66 -2.59
N LYS A 135 7.33 0.58 -2.16
CA LYS A 135 8.03 -0.37 -3.04
C LYS A 135 7.47 -1.74 -2.79
N MET A 136 7.26 -2.50 -3.85
CA MET A 136 6.73 -3.86 -3.76
C MET A 136 7.54 -4.80 -4.64
N TRP A 137 7.92 -5.92 -4.05
CA TRP A 137 8.63 -7.00 -4.74
C TRP A 137 7.71 -8.21 -4.83
N GLU A 138 7.73 -8.85 -5.98
CA GLU A 138 7.02 -10.11 -6.13
C GLU A 138 7.67 -11.18 -5.23
N TRP A 139 6.86 -11.95 -4.53
CA TRP A 139 7.34 -13.09 -3.78
C TRP A 139 7.13 -14.35 -4.62
N LYS A 140 8.23 -14.91 -5.08
CA LYS A 140 8.23 -16.15 -5.85
C LYS A 140 8.78 -17.31 -5.03
#